data_9c7c23e67c874255c5b4c983154d1d3a
#
_entry.id   9c7c23e67c874255c5b4c983154d1d3a
#
_cell.length_a   1.000
_cell.length_b   1.000
_cell.length_c   1.000
_cell.angle_alpha   90.00
_cell.angle_beta   90.00
_cell.angle_gamma   90.00
#
_symmetry.space_group_name_H-M   'P 1'
#
loop_
_entity.id
_entity.type
_entity.pdbx_description
1 polymer ?
#
loop_
_entity_poly.entity_id
_entity_poly.type
_entity_poly.pdbx_seq_one_letter_code
_entity_poly.pdbx_strand_id
1 'polypeptide(L)'
;MQGFYGLLGDGATAVIEMAAASGLHLAPPGRRDPRVTTSYGTGELMLAALERGVKAIILGIGGSATNDGGAGMMQALGVKLLDKDRRPLPVGGAALAQLAHLDLAGLDARWQRVSVTAACDVDNPLCGEKGASAVFGPQKGATPEMVAQLDAALHHYGELLERETGRAVLTQPGAGAAGGMGAALLGMLSARLRPGIEIVTETLRLDEAVRDADLVITGEGRLDSQSIHGKTPIGVARVAKRHGVPVIAIAGSLTPDYQVVHQHGIDAAFSVLDRIVTLEEALADADRNLQVTARNVAAVWQLAQREGPQA
;
A
#
# COMPACT_ATOMS: atom_id res chain seq x y z
N MET A 1 -22.17 4.79 -3.96
CA MET A 1 -20.93 5.03 -4.73
C MET A 1 -20.64 3.77 -5.53
N GLN A 2 -20.12 3.89 -6.75
CA GLN A 2 -19.72 2.74 -7.55
C GLN A 2 -18.20 2.55 -7.39
N GLY A 3 -17.78 1.43 -6.81
CA GLY A 3 -16.38 1.02 -6.75
C GLY A 3 -16.05 0.07 -7.90
N PHE A 4 -14.77 -0.17 -8.15
CA PHE A 4 -14.30 -1.11 -9.15
C PHE A 4 -13.08 -1.89 -8.64
N TYR A 5 -12.84 -3.06 -9.23
CA TYR A 5 -11.64 -3.85 -9.08
C TYR A 5 -11.21 -4.40 -10.44
N GLY A 6 -9.93 -4.73 -10.58
CA GLY A 6 -9.40 -5.36 -11.78
C GLY A 6 -9.26 -6.87 -11.62
N LEU A 7 -9.27 -7.59 -12.76
CA LEU A 7 -8.84 -8.98 -12.81
C LEU A 7 -7.53 -9.06 -13.59
N LEU A 8 -6.57 -9.80 -13.10
CA LEU A 8 -5.35 -10.09 -13.86
C LEU A 8 -5.65 -11.01 -15.07
N GLY A 9 -4.71 -11.09 -15.98
CA GLY A 9 -4.84 -11.90 -17.20
C GLY A 9 -5.03 -13.39 -16.94
N ASP A 10 -4.77 -13.87 -15.72
CA ASP A 10 -5.05 -15.26 -15.29
C ASP A 10 -6.55 -15.52 -15.05
N GLY A 11 -7.38 -14.46 -14.99
CA GLY A 11 -8.80 -14.53 -14.69
C GLY A 11 -9.14 -15.02 -13.27
N ALA A 12 -8.14 -15.28 -12.43
CA ALA A 12 -8.28 -15.89 -11.11
C ALA A 12 -7.81 -14.98 -9.96
N THR A 13 -7.08 -13.92 -10.26
CA THR A 13 -6.57 -12.94 -9.28
C THR A 13 -7.27 -11.60 -9.44
N ALA A 14 -7.92 -11.13 -8.37
CA ALA A 14 -8.48 -9.78 -8.31
C ALA A 14 -7.47 -8.80 -7.71
N VAL A 15 -7.40 -7.59 -8.27
CA VAL A 15 -6.65 -6.46 -7.74
C VAL A 15 -7.65 -5.40 -7.28
N ILE A 16 -7.64 -5.09 -6.02
CA ILE A 16 -8.57 -4.17 -5.36
C ILE A 16 -7.76 -3.05 -4.70
N GLU A 17 -8.11 -1.81 -4.95
CA GLU A 17 -7.63 -0.69 -4.16
C GLU A 17 -8.68 -0.28 -3.14
N MET A 18 -8.35 -0.35 -1.86
CA MET A 18 -9.28 0.09 -0.81
C MET A 18 -9.69 1.55 -0.99
N ALA A 19 -8.79 2.38 -1.53
CA ALA A 19 -9.07 3.79 -1.76
C ALA A 19 -10.24 4.03 -2.72
N ALA A 20 -10.54 3.09 -3.62
CA ALA A 20 -11.69 3.20 -4.52
C ALA A 20 -13.05 3.22 -3.79
N ALA A 21 -13.11 2.66 -2.57
CA ALA A 21 -14.34 2.58 -1.78
C ALA A 21 -14.22 3.21 -0.37
N SER A 22 -12.99 3.33 0.16
CA SER A 22 -12.74 3.80 1.53
C SER A 22 -11.58 4.80 1.58
N GLY A 23 -11.29 5.48 0.46
CA GLY A 23 -10.15 6.36 0.29
C GLY A 23 -10.35 7.78 0.79
N LEU A 24 -9.23 8.43 1.14
CA LEU A 24 -9.20 9.79 1.68
C LEU A 24 -9.76 10.84 0.70
N HIS A 25 -9.63 10.61 -0.61
CA HIS A 25 -10.18 11.49 -1.64
C HIS A 25 -11.72 11.49 -1.67
N LEU A 26 -12.36 10.47 -1.10
CA LEU A 26 -13.82 10.36 -0.97
C LEU A 26 -14.34 11.16 0.23
N ALA A 27 -13.47 11.58 1.15
CA ALA A 27 -13.76 12.39 2.31
C ALA A 27 -13.19 13.79 2.14
N PRO A 28 -13.99 14.80 1.71
CA PRO A 28 -13.53 16.17 1.57
C PRO A 28 -12.93 16.70 2.87
N PRO A 29 -11.88 17.54 2.84
CA PRO A 29 -11.15 18.00 4.03
C PRO A 29 -12.05 18.51 5.16
N GLY A 30 -13.11 19.27 4.85
CA GLY A 30 -14.04 19.79 5.85
C GLY A 30 -15.06 18.77 6.41
N ARG A 31 -15.05 17.52 5.95
CA ARG A 31 -15.96 16.44 6.38
C ARG A 31 -15.21 15.21 6.85
N ARG A 32 -13.89 15.28 7.00
CA ARG A 32 -13.09 14.14 7.49
C ARG A 32 -13.34 13.94 8.97
N ASP A 33 -13.83 12.76 9.32
CA ASP A 33 -13.96 12.32 10.70
C ASP A 33 -13.65 10.81 10.77
N PRO A 34 -12.44 10.41 11.22
CA PRO A 34 -12.05 9.02 11.25
C PRO A 34 -12.80 8.19 12.31
N ARG A 35 -13.63 8.82 13.15
CA ARG A 35 -14.48 8.10 14.11
C ARG A 35 -15.66 7.42 13.44
N VAL A 36 -16.11 7.94 12.28
CA VAL A 36 -17.32 7.46 11.58
C VAL A 36 -17.04 6.93 10.17
N THR A 37 -15.85 7.21 9.59
CA THR A 37 -15.48 6.62 8.30
C THR A 37 -15.32 5.11 8.43
N THR A 38 -15.69 4.39 7.36
CA THR A 38 -15.76 2.92 7.38
C THR A 38 -15.09 2.28 6.19
N SER A 39 -14.48 1.12 6.43
CA SER A 39 -13.93 0.24 5.40
C SER A 39 -14.96 -0.70 4.76
N TYR A 40 -16.25 -0.55 5.06
CA TYR A 40 -17.33 -1.44 4.59
C TYR A 40 -17.32 -1.64 3.08
N GLY A 41 -17.20 -0.56 2.30
CA GLY A 41 -17.15 -0.64 0.84
C GLY A 41 -15.95 -1.44 0.29
N THR A 42 -14.82 -1.45 1.00
CA THR A 42 -13.70 -2.33 0.66
C THR A 42 -14.11 -3.80 0.79
N GLY A 43 -14.84 -4.16 1.83
CA GLY A 43 -15.39 -5.50 2.01
C GLY A 43 -16.38 -5.88 0.92
N GLU A 44 -17.24 -4.95 0.47
CA GLU A 44 -18.16 -5.19 -0.65
C GLU A 44 -17.40 -5.52 -1.95
N LEU A 45 -16.30 -4.81 -2.24
CA LEU A 45 -15.45 -5.12 -3.40
C LEU A 45 -14.81 -6.51 -3.28
N MET A 46 -14.33 -6.86 -2.08
CA MET A 46 -13.76 -8.19 -1.82
C MET A 46 -14.82 -9.30 -1.97
N LEU A 47 -16.04 -9.06 -1.47
CA LEU A 47 -17.16 -10.00 -1.60
C LEU A 47 -17.54 -10.20 -3.07
N ALA A 48 -17.63 -9.14 -3.85
CA ALA A 48 -17.92 -9.21 -5.28
C ALA A 48 -16.85 -10.00 -6.05
N ALA A 49 -15.57 -9.85 -5.68
CA ALA A 49 -14.49 -10.66 -6.25
C ALA A 49 -14.62 -12.14 -5.85
N LEU A 50 -14.96 -12.43 -4.58
CA LEU A 50 -15.22 -13.79 -4.10
C LEU A 50 -16.36 -14.47 -4.86
N GLU A 51 -17.46 -13.75 -5.09
CA GLU A 51 -18.61 -14.26 -5.85
C GLU A 51 -18.27 -14.57 -7.29
N ARG A 52 -17.33 -13.85 -7.88
CA ARG A 52 -16.80 -14.16 -9.21
C ARG A 52 -15.90 -15.42 -9.24
N GLY A 53 -15.56 -15.97 -8.09
CA GLY A 53 -14.82 -17.22 -7.96
C GLY A 53 -13.30 -17.07 -8.06
N VAL A 54 -12.75 -15.89 -7.75
CA VAL A 54 -11.30 -15.66 -7.74
C VAL A 54 -10.61 -16.57 -6.72
N LYS A 55 -9.34 -16.86 -6.97
CA LYS A 55 -8.47 -17.70 -6.11
C LYS A 55 -7.51 -16.87 -5.27
N ALA A 56 -7.26 -15.64 -5.71
CA ALA A 56 -6.38 -14.72 -5.03
C ALA A 56 -6.91 -13.29 -5.09
N ILE A 57 -6.60 -12.52 -4.05
CA ILE A 57 -6.85 -11.07 -3.99
C ILE A 57 -5.55 -10.37 -3.64
N ILE A 58 -5.19 -9.40 -4.45
CA ILE A 58 -4.18 -8.38 -4.14
C ILE A 58 -4.93 -7.14 -3.70
N LEU A 59 -4.74 -6.72 -2.45
CA LEU A 59 -5.41 -5.57 -1.86
C LEU A 59 -4.41 -4.44 -1.61
N GLY A 60 -4.53 -3.34 -2.37
CA GLY A 60 -3.84 -2.09 -2.06
C GLY A 60 -4.52 -1.39 -0.89
N ILE A 61 -3.79 -1.16 0.20
CA ILE A 61 -4.34 -0.54 1.41
C ILE A 61 -3.88 0.90 1.65
N GLY A 62 -3.19 1.50 0.69
CA GLY A 62 -2.78 2.91 0.70
C GLY A 62 -3.95 3.88 0.55
N GLY A 63 -3.76 5.13 1.00
CA GLY A 63 -4.71 6.22 0.80
C GLY A 63 -6.01 6.13 1.59
N SER A 64 -6.07 5.38 2.70
CA SER A 64 -7.27 5.16 3.51
C SER A 64 -7.81 6.44 4.18
N ALA A 65 -9.14 6.58 4.26
CA ALA A 65 -9.82 7.57 5.09
C ALA A 65 -10.22 7.03 6.46
N THR A 66 -10.10 5.74 6.68
CA THR A 66 -10.70 5.00 7.80
C THR A 66 -9.74 4.79 8.95
N ASN A 67 -10.27 4.65 10.15
CA ASN A 67 -9.55 4.27 11.36
C ASN A 67 -10.40 3.28 12.17
N ASP A 68 -11.00 2.33 11.48
CA ASP A 68 -11.98 1.37 12.01
C ASP A 68 -11.42 -0.05 12.20
N GLY A 69 -10.09 -0.21 12.17
CA GLY A 69 -9.48 -1.53 12.34
C GLY A 69 -9.80 -2.54 11.23
N GLY A 70 -10.38 -2.09 10.11
CA GLY A 70 -10.92 -2.98 9.08
C GLY A 70 -12.25 -3.62 9.49
N ALA A 71 -12.87 -3.17 10.57
CA ALA A 71 -14.11 -3.72 11.09
C ALA A 71 -15.25 -3.64 10.08
N GLY A 72 -15.43 -2.49 9.41
CA GLY A 72 -16.45 -2.34 8.38
C GLY A 72 -16.25 -3.32 7.23
N MET A 73 -15.00 -3.53 6.78
CA MET A 73 -14.66 -4.53 5.77
C MET A 73 -15.12 -5.92 6.21
N MET A 74 -14.83 -6.30 7.44
CA MET A 74 -15.21 -7.61 7.95
C MET A 74 -16.72 -7.75 8.16
N GLN A 75 -17.42 -6.67 8.53
CA GLN A 75 -18.90 -6.66 8.58
C GLN A 75 -19.50 -6.94 7.20
N ALA A 76 -18.98 -6.35 6.14
CA ALA A 76 -19.41 -6.61 4.77
C ALA A 76 -19.16 -8.06 4.34
N LEU A 77 -18.12 -8.71 4.89
CA LEU A 77 -17.79 -10.12 4.66
C LEU A 77 -18.60 -11.09 5.55
N GLY A 78 -19.50 -10.58 6.39
CA GLY A 78 -20.41 -11.39 7.20
C GLY A 78 -20.01 -11.57 8.66
N VAL A 79 -18.91 -10.98 9.11
CA VAL A 79 -18.52 -10.99 10.53
C VAL A 79 -19.44 -10.07 11.31
N LYS A 80 -19.90 -10.54 12.49
CA LYS A 80 -20.73 -9.73 13.37
C LYS A 80 -19.92 -9.16 14.51
N LEU A 81 -19.91 -7.83 14.59
CA LEU A 81 -19.36 -7.08 15.70
C LEU A 81 -20.54 -6.63 16.58
N LEU A 82 -20.59 -7.11 17.82
CA LEU A 82 -21.75 -6.95 18.67
C LEU A 82 -21.38 -6.27 19.99
N ASP A 83 -22.30 -5.44 20.50
CA ASP A 83 -22.20 -4.85 21.83
C ASP A 83 -22.51 -5.89 22.95
N LYS A 84 -22.48 -5.44 24.21
CA LYS A 84 -22.79 -6.26 25.40
C LYS A 84 -24.21 -6.85 25.37
N ASP A 85 -25.14 -6.17 24.66
CA ASP A 85 -26.54 -6.60 24.53
C ASP A 85 -26.76 -7.45 23.26
N ARG A 86 -25.66 -7.86 22.58
CA ARG A 86 -25.65 -8.61 21.32
C ARG A 86 -26.29 -7.88 20.14
N ARG A 87 -26.33 -6.55 20.16
CA ARG A 87 -26.79 -5.73 19.04
C ARG A 87 -25.61 -5.43 18.12
N PRO A 88 -25.84 -5.40 16.78
CA PRO A 88 -24.80 -5.04 15.84
C PRO A 88 -24.25 -3.64 16.12
N LEU A 89 -22.92 -3.50 16.11
CA LEU A 89 -22.27 -2.20 16.19
C LEU A 89 -22.51 -1.39 14.89
N PRO A 90 -22.71 -0.08 15.01
CA PRO A 90 -22.62 0.78 13.83
C PRO A 90 -21.22 0.75 13.25
N VAL A 91 -21.09 1.19 12.01
CA VAL A 91 -19.78 1.32 11.33
C VAL A 91 -18.97 2.49 11.90
N GLY A 92 -17.65 2.43 11.77
CA GLY A 92 -16.73 3.49 12.17
C GLY A 92 -15.89 3.14 13.39
N GLY A 93 -14.72 3.80 13.49
CA GLY A 93 -13.71 3.45 14.50
C GLY A 93 -14.16 3.70 15.94
N ALA A 94 -14.93 4.75 16.21
CA ALA A 94 -15.40 5.04 17.56
C ALA A 94 -16.35 3.98 18.12
N ALA A 95 -17.08 3.29 17.25
CA ALA A 95 -18.00 2.23 17.67
C ALA A 95 -17.28 1.04 18.30
N LEU A 96 -16.03 0.80 17.96
CA LEU A 96 -15.22 -0.31 18.46
C LEU A 96 -15.02 -0.26 19.99
N ALA A 97 -15.13 0.90 20.62
CA ALA A 97 -15.10 1.02 22.07
C ALA A 97 -16.25 0.29 22.78
N GLN A 98 -17.33 -0.04 22.06
CA GLN A 98 -18.49 -0.75 22.59
C GLN A 98 -18.50 -2.23 22.18
N LEU A 99 -17.46 -2.72 21.48
CA LEU A 99 -17.38 -4.11 21.05
C LEU A 99 -17.28 -5.05 22.27
N ALA A 100 -18.17 -6.03 22.35
CA ALA A 100 -18.15 -7.03 23.40
C ALA A 100 -18.00 -8.45 22.84
N HIS A 101 -18.55 -8.70 21.66
CA HIS A 101 -18.51 -10.01 21.01
C HIS A 101 -18.13 -9.88 19.52
N LEU A 102 -17.21 -10.73 19.10
CA LEU A 102 -16.81 -10.90 17.71
C LEU A 102 -17.26 -12.29 17.25
N ASP A 103 -18.22 -12.34 16.31
CA ASP A 103 -18.76 -13.60 15.79
C ASP A 103 -18.31 -13.78 14.33
N LEU A 104 -17.41 -14.74 14.14
CA LEU A 104 -16.83 -15.09 12.83
C LEU A 104 -17.65 -16.13 12.05
N ALA A 105 -18.74 -16.68 12.62
CA ALA A 105 -19.49 -17.76 11.99
C ALA A 105 -20.17 -17.36 10.67
N GLY A 106 -20.40 -16.05 10.46
CA GLY A 106 -20.93 -15.53 9.20
C GLY A 106 -19.89 -15.34 8.09
N LEU A 107 -18.61 -15.50 8.37
CA LEU A 107 -17.57 -15.39 7.36
C LEU A 107 -17.63 -16.59 6.40
N ASP A 108 -17.77 -16.31 5.10
CA ASP A 108 -17.91 -17.37 4.08
C ASP A 108 -16.68 -18.29 4.09
N ALA A 109 -16.93 -19.60 4.17
CA ALA A 109 -15.90 -20.63 4.20
C ALA A 109 -14.96 -20.61 2.98
N ARG A 110 -15.38 -20.01 1.86
CA ARG A 110 -14.54 -19.82 0.68
C ARG A 110 -13.29 -18.97 0.96
N TRP A 111 -13.33 -18.09 1.95
CA TRP A 111 -12.17 -17.30 2.38
C TRP A 111 -10.98 -18.14 2.83
N GLN A 112 -11.20 -19.36 3.30
CA GLN A 112 -10.14 -20.30 3.65
C GLN A 112 -9.34 -20.79 2.44
N ARG A 113 -9.88 -20.60 1.23
CA ARG A 113 -9.28 -21.08 -0.04
C ARG A 113 -8.82 -19.94 -0.94
N VAL A 114 -9.09 -18.70 -0.55
CA VAL A 114 -8.67 -17.50 -1.28
C VAL A 114 -7.42 -16.93 -0.62
N SER A 115 -6.35 -16.82 -1.38
CA SER A 115 -5.12 -16.16 -0.92
C SER A 115 -5.31 -14.66 -0.92
N VAL A 116 -5.17 -14.00 0.24
CA VAL A 116 -5.23 -12.54 0.35
C VAL A 116 -3.82 -12.01 0.61
N THR A 117 -3.35 -11.13 -0.26
CA THR A 117 -2.09 -10.40 -0.10
C THR A 117 -2.38 -8.91 -0.09
N ALA A 118 -1.97 -8.21 0.97
CA ALA A 118 -2.13 -6.77 1.05
C ALA A 118 -0.79 -6.05 0.80
N ALA A 119 -0.83 -5.05 -0.07
CA ALA A 119 0.31 -4.16 -0.31
C ALA A 119 0.45 -3.18 0.86
N CYS A 120 1.49 -3.39 1.66
CA CYS A 120 1.76 -2.65 2.88
C CYS A 120 3.24 -2.26 2.95
N ASP A 121 3.51 -0.96 2.88
CA ASP A 121 4.87 -0.40 2.92
C ASP A 121 5.19 0.25 4.29
N VAL A 122 4.38 -0.04 5.32
CA VAL A 122 4.56 0.47 6.67
C VAL A 122 4.57 -0.70 7.67
N ASP A 123 5.30 -0.51 8.77
CA ASP A 123 5.47 -1.52 9.84
C ASP A 123 4.79 -1.13 11.15
N ASN A 124 3.98 -0.06 11.14
CA ASN A 124 3.31 0.45 12.32
C ASN A 124 2.48 -0.63 13.03
N PRO A 125 2.60 -0.78 14.36
CA PRO A 125 1.71 -1.62 15.15
C PRO A 125 0.29 -1.06 15.15
N LEU A 126 -0.67 -1.82 15.67
CA LEU A 126 -2.06 -1.38 15.68
C LEU A 126 -2.27 -0.10 16.50
N CYS A 127 -1.71 -0.04 17.69
CA CYS A 127 -1.93 1.01 18.70
C CYS A 127 -0.63 1.60 19.26
N GLY A 128 -0.79 2.64 20.10
CA GLY A 128 0.30 3.34 20.78
C GLY A 128 0.87 4.50 19.97
N GLU A 129 2.00 5.06 20.41
CA GLU A 129 2.62 6.25 19.81
C GLU A 129 2.98 6.08 18.32
N LYS A 130 3.29 4.85 17.91
CA LYS A 130 3.55 4.49 16.51
C LYS A 130 2.38 3.79 15.84
N GLY A 131 1.22 3.74 16.50
CA GLY A 131 0.02 3.05 16.03
C GLY A 131 -0.74 3.80 14.95
N ALA A 132 -1.79 3.14 14.44
CA ALA A 132 -2.63 3.62 13.36
C ALA A 132 -3.21 5.01 13.62
N SER A 133 -3.77 5.23 14.81
CA SER A 133 -4.45 6.48 15.17
C SER A 133 -3.46 7.62 15.36
N ALA A 134 -2.34 7.37 16.06
CA ALA A 134 -1.36 8.39 16.37
C ALA A 134 -0.65 8.90 15.10
N VAL A 135 -0.23 7.99 14.23
CA VAL A 135 0.57 8.35 13.05
C VAL A 135 -0.30 8.83 11.90
N PHE A 136 -1.41 8.16 11.64
CA PHE A 136 -2.21 8.41 10.43
C PHE A 136 -3.55 9.12 10.69
N GLY A 137 -3.97 9.23 11.95
CA GLY A 137 -5.22 9.90 12.33
C GLY A 137 -5.27 11.39 11.94
N PRO A 138 -4.23 12.18 12.19
CA PRO A 138 -4.24 13.63 11.89
C PRO A 138 -4.54 13.94 10.42
N GLN A 139 -3.94 13.24 9.46
CA GLN A 139 -4.23 13.45 8.04
C GLN A 139 -5.68 13.07 7.64
N LYS A 140 -6.34 12.25 8.46
CA LYS A 140 -7.74 11.86 8.30
C LYS A 140 -8.71 12.78 9.05
N GLY A 141 -8.20 13.85 9.67
CA GLY A 141 -8.99 14.85 10.37
C GLY A 141 -9.12 14.62 11.87
N ALA A 142 -8.36 13.70 12.48
CA ALA A 142 -8.40 13.48 13.92
C ALA A 142 -7.75 14.64 14.69
N THR A 143 -8.44 15.13 15.73
CA THR A 143 -7.82 15.94 16.78
C THR A 143 -7.02 15.05 17.74
N PRO A 144 -6.17 15.62 18.62
CA PRO A 144 -5.47 14.84 19.65
C PRO A 144 -6.41 14.00 20.53
N GLU A 145 -7.56 14.53 20.88
CA GLU A 145 -8.58 13.83 21.69
C GLU A 145 -9.20 12.67 20.89
N MET A 146 -9.48 12.87 19.59
CA MET A 146 -9.96 11.81 18.72
C MET A 146 -8.91 10.72 18.52
N VAL A 147 -7.62 11.09 18.45
CA VAL A 147 -6.53 10.10 18.36
C VAL A 147 -6.52 9.21 19.59
N ALA A 148 -6.58 9.79 20.80
CA ALA A 148 -6.62 9.01 22.03
C ALA A 148 -7.86 8.09 22.11
N GLN A 149 -9.03 8.60 21.71
CA GLN A 149 -10.27 7.81 21.66
C GLN A 149 -10.16 6.64 20.70
N LEU A 150 -9.66 6.88 19.50
CA LEU A 150 -9.54 5.86 18.46
C LEU A 150 -8.45 4.84 18.77
N ASP A 151 -7.36 5.26 19.40
CA ASP A 151 -6.29 4.35 19.81
C ASP A 151 -6.78 3.38 20.88
N ALA A 152 -7.49 3.89 21.89
CA ALA A 152 -8.11 3.04 22.90
C ALA A 152 -9.16 2.07 22.32
N ALA A 153 -9.96 2.52 21.36
CA ALA A 153 -10.95 1.69 20.68
C ALA A 153 -10.29 0.59 19.82
N LEU A 154 -9.21 0.90 19.11
CA LEU A 154 -8.44 -0.08 18.36
C LEU A 154 -7.71 -1.06 19.28
N HIS A 155 -7.20 -0.62 20.42
CA HIS A 155 -6.56 -1.51 21.38
C HIS A 155 -7.58 -2.55 21.90
N HIS A 156 -8.74 -2.09 22.35
CA HIS A 156 -9.84 -2.95 22.79
C HIS A 156 -10.28 -3.94 21.69
N TYR A 157 -10.42 -3.47 20.47
CA TYR A 157 -10.72 -4.33 19.31
C TYR A 157 -9.63 -5.36 19.07
N GLY A 158 -8.36 -4.96 19.13
CA GLY A 158 -7.22 -5.85 18.95
C GLY A 158 -7.17 -6.97 19.97
N GLU A 159 -7.41 -6.68 21.27
CA GLU A 159 -7.49 -7.69 22.32
C GLU A 159 -8.59 -8.73 22.05
N LEU A 160 -9.76 -8.26 21.61
CA LEU A 160 -10.86 -9.14 21.25
C LEU A 160 -10.53 -10.00 20.03
N LEU A 161 -9.90 -9.38 19.03
CA LEU A 161 -9.48 -10.07 17.81
C LEU A 161 -8.44 -11.17 18.12
N GLU A 162 -7.43 -10.88 18.95
CA GLU A 162 -6.44 -11.87 19.38
C GLU A 162 -7.09 -13.03 20.13
N ARG A 163 -8.03 -12.72 21.03
CA ARG A 163 -8.75 -13.74 21.81
C ARG A 163 -9.59 -14.67 20.92
N GLU A 164 -10.34 -14.12 19.96
CA GLU A 164 -11.26 -14.91 19.14
C GLU A 164 -10.55 -15.67 18.00
N THR A 165 -9.40 -15.16 17.53
CA THR A 165 -8.68 -15.77 16.40
C THR A 165 -7.46 -16.59 16.83
N GLY A 166 -6.95 -16.37 18.05
CA GLY A 166 -5.70 -16.95 18.52
C GLY A 166 -4.44 -16.38 17.86
N ARG A 167 -4.57 -15.24 17.16
CA ARG A 167 -3.47 -14.62 16.39
C ARG A 167 -3.09 -13.28 17.00
N ALA A 168 -1.80 -13.09 17.27
CA ALA A 168 -1.28 -11.80 17.68
C ALA A 168 -1.45 -10.77 16.57
N VAL A 169 -2.05 -9.60 16.86
CA VAL A 169 -2.25 -8.50 15.91
C VAL A 169 -1.86 -7.15 16.50
N LEU A 170 -1.90 -6.98 17.82
CA LEU A 170 -1.63 -5.68 18.45
C LEU A 170 -0.24 -5.14 18.13
N THR A 171 0.76 -6.00 18.14
CA THR A 171 2.17 -5.64 17.95
C THR A 171 2.75 -6.06 16.62
N GLN A 172 1.96 -6.72 15.76
CA GLN A 172 2.45 -7.17 14.46
C GLN A 172 2.79 -5.97 13.56
N PRO A 173 3.96 -5.99 12.88
CA PRO A 173 4.31 -4.99 11.91
C PRO A 173 3.25 -4.90 10.80
N GLY A 174 2.82 -3.68 10.49
CA GLY A 174 1.79 -3.42 9.49
C GLY A 174 0.34 -3.59 9.96
N ALA A 175 0.11 -4.06 11.20
CA ALA A 175 -1.26 -4.17 11.74
C ALA A 175 -1.98 -2.82 11.80
N GLY A 176 -1.24 -1.73 12.03
CA GLY A 176 -1.76 -0.36 12.02
C GLY A 176 -2.00 0.24 10.65
N ALA A 177 -1.55 -0.42 9.58
CA ALA A 177 -1.73 0.07 8.22
C ALA A 177 -3.22 0.30 7.91
N ALA A 178 -3.50 1.37 7.14
CA ALA A 178 -4.85 1.73 6.72
C ALA A 178 -5.84 1.90 7.88
N GLY A 179 -5.40 2.49 8.99
CA GLY A 179 -6.25 2.71 10.17
C GLY A 179 -6.61 1.42 10.91
N GLY A 180 -5.68 0.47 10.94
CA GLY A 180 -5.82 -0.82 11.60
C GLY A 180 -6.40 -1.93 10.71
N MET A 181 -6.67 -1.68 9.43
CA MET A 181 -7.14 -2.72 8.50
C MET A 181 -6.16 -3.91 8.44
N GLY A 182 -4.84 -3.63 8.57
CA GLY A 182 -3.83 -4.67 8.65
C GLY A 182 -4.12 -5.72 9.72
N ALA A 183 -4.62 -5.32 10.90
CA ALA A 183 -4.98 -6.24 11.98
C ALA A 183 -6.14 -7.17 11.60
N ALA A 184 -7.21 -6.65 10.97
CA ALA A 184 -8.30 -7.47 10.47
C ALA A 184 -7.86 -8.48 9.41
N LEU A 185 -7.03 -8.03 8.46
CA LEU A 185 -6.47 -8.86 7.40
C LEU A 185 -5.61 -10.00 7.96
N LEU A 186 -4.73 -9.70 8.90
CA LEU A 186 -3.88 -10.69 9.56
C LEU A 186 -4.70 -11.65 10.42
N GLY A 187 -5.56 -11.11 11.28
CA GLY A 187 -6.30 -11.87 12.28
C GLY A 187 -7.40 -12.75 11.68
N MET A 188 -8.26 -12.20 10.82
CA MET A 188 -9.46 -12.90 10.35
C MET A 188 -9.27 -13.59 9.00
N LEU A 189 -8.49 -13.04 8.08
CA LEU A 189 -8.31 -13.59 6.73
C LEU A 189 -6.98 -14.31 6.50
N SER A 190 -6.09 -14.35 7.51
CA SER A 190 -4.74 -14.90 7.35
C SER A 190 -3.96 -14.29 6.19
N ALA A 191 -4.23 -13.01 5.91
CA ALA A 191 -3.61 -12.31 4.80
C ALA A 191 -2.10 -12.15 5.00
N ARG A 192 -1.36 -12.04 3.91
CA ARG A 192 0.06 -11.69 3.92
C ARG A 192 0.20 -10.20 3.65
N LEU A 193 0.92 -9.49 4.53
CA LEU A 193 1.33 -8.12 4.27
C LEU A 193 2.68 -8.16 3.57
N ARG A 194 2.79 -7.48 2.43
CA ARG A 194 4.02 -7.46 1.61
C ARG A 194 4.26 -6.07 1.04
N PRO A 195 5.52 -5.68 0.85
CA PRO A 195 5.84 -4.45 0.13
C PRO A 195 5.17 -4.40 -1.24
N GLY A 196 4.55 -3.25 -1.57
CA GLY A 196 3.82 -3.08 -2.82
C GLY A 196 4.69 -3.32 -4.03
N ILE A 197 5.95 -2.87 -4.00
CA ILE A 197 6.91 -3.08 -5.09
C ILE A 197 7.19 -4.56 -5.36
N GLU A 198 7.26 -5.40 -4.34
CA GLU A 198 7.47 -6.84 -4.52
C GLU A 198 6.27 -7.49 -5.23
N ILE A 199 5.06 -7.13 -4.80
CA ILE A 199 3.83 -7.64 -5.41
C ILE A 199 3.76 -7.22 -6.88
N VAL A 200 4.06 -5.96 -7.20
CA VAL A 200 4.01 -5.44 -8.57
C VAL A 200 5.06 -6.10 -9.45
N THR A 201 6.30 -6.21 -8.99
CA THR A 201 7.40 -6.80 -9.77
C THR A 201 7.18 -8.28 -10.03
N GLU A 202 6.63 -9.02 -9.08
CA GLU A 202 6.23 -10.42 -9.27
C GLU A 202 5.06 -10.57 -10.24
N THR A 203 4.00 -9.76 -10.04
CA THR A 203 2.79 -9.80 -10.88
C THR A 203 3.11 -9.49 -12.34
N LEU A 204 4.01 -8.54 -12.58
CA LEU A 204 4.46 -8.16 -13.92
C LEU A 204 5.60 -9.05 -14.45
N ARG A 205 6.04 -10.04 -13.68
CA ARG A 205 7.13 -10.96 -14.04
C ARG A 205 8.40 -10.22 -14.42
N LEU A 206 8.73 -9.14 -13.67
CA LEU A 206 9.88 -8.29 -13.96
C LEU A 206 11.19 -9.08 -14.00
N ASP A 207 11.34 -10.10 -13.15
CA ASP A 207 12.51 -10.97 -13.13
C ASP A 207 12.77 -11.65 -14.50
N GLU A 208 11.72 -12.04 -15.21
CA GLU A 208 11.84 -12.59 -16.55
C GLU A 208 12.16 -11.52 -17.58
N ALA A 209 11.52 -10.34 -17.47
CA ALA A 209 11.71 -9.24 -18.42
C ALA A 209 13.14 -8.66 -18.39
N VAL A 210 13.81 -8.69 -17.22
CA VAL A 210 15.16 -8.13 -17.08
C VAL A 210 16.27 -9.14 -17.40
N ARG A 211 15.97 -10.43 -17.50
CA ARG A 211 16.98 -11.48 -17.69
C ARG A 211 17.87 -11.27 -18.91
N ASP A 212 17.27 -10.84 -20.00
CA ASP A 212 17.93 -10.64 -21.29
C ASP A 212 18.07 -9.15 -21.63
N ALA A 213 17.92 -8.25 -20.63
CA ALA A 213 18.06 -6.83 -20.82
C ALA A 213 19.53 -6.40 -20.66
N ASP A 214 19.99 -5.49 -21.52
CA ASP A 214 21.31 -4.86 -21.43
C ASP A 214 21.33 -3.71 -20.42
N LEU A 215 20.19 -3.09 -20.19
CA LEU A 215 20.02 -1.93 -19.32
C LEU A 215 18.60 -1.88 -18.77
N VAL A 216 18.46 -1.54 -17.50
CA VAL A 216 17.17 -1.18 -16.88
C VAL A 216 17.15 0.31 -16.60
N ILE A 217 16.08 0.98 -17.04
CA ILE A 217 15.81 2.37 -16.69
C ILE A 217 14.60 2.39 -15.75
N THR A 218 14.76 3.05 -14.62
CA THR A 218 13.69 3.24 -13.61
C THR A 218 13.60 4.70 -13.21
N GLY A 219 12.59 5.08 -12.44
CA GLY A 219 12.45 6.47 -11.99
C GLY A 219 11.33 6.71 -11.02
N GLU A 220 11.33 7.91 -10.49
CA GLU A 220 10.28 8.45 -9.62
C GLU A 220 10.29 9.99 -9.66
N GLY A 221 9.31 10.64 -9.00
CA GLY A 221 9.25 12.09 -8.96
C GLY A 221 10.43 12.75 -8.26
N ARG A 222 10.99 12.14 -7.21
CA ARG A 222 12.15 12.65 -6.47
C ARG A 222 12.94 11.52 -5.83
N LEU A 223 14.23 11.44 -6.14
CA LEU A 223 15.17 10.56 -5.47
C LEU A 223 15.78 11.28 -4.25
N ASP A 224 15.69 10.63 -3.10
CA ASP A 224 16.17 11.08 -1.80
C ASP A 224 16.58 9.88 -0.93
N SER A 225 17.04 10.14 0.29
CA SER A 225 17.37 9.07 1.25
C SER A 225 16.17 8.18 1.62
N GLN A 226 14.95 8.65 1.41
CA GLN A 226 13.74 7.84 1.65
C GLN A 226 13.48 6.82 0.53
N SER A 227 14.09 7.01 -0.65
CA SER A 227 13.90 6.12 -1.80
C SER A 227 14.39 4.69 -1.53
N ILE A 228 15.36 4.51 -0.60
CA ILE A 228 15.89 3.19 -0.24
C ILE A 228 14.90 2.33 0.59
N HIS A 229 13.85 2.94 1.15
CA HIS A 229 12.86 2.27 1.98
C HIS A 229 11.69 1.65 1.16
N GLY A 230 12.04 0.83 0.15
CA GLY A 230 11.05 0.05 -0.59
C GLY A 230 10.31 0.78 -1.70
N LYS A 231 10.77 1.99 -2.13
CA LYS A 231 10.19 2.67 -3.28
C LYS A 231 10.54 1.98 -4.60
N THR A 232 9.77 2.27 -5.64
CA THR A 232 9.85 1.64 -6.96
C THR A 232 11.26 1.54 -7.54
N PRO A 233 12.10 2.60 -7.57
CA PRO A 233 13.42 2.51 -8.20
C PRO A 233 14.32 1.46 -7.57
N ILE A 234 14.33 1.36 -6.24
CA ILE A 234 15.16 0.39 -5.52
C ILE A 234 14.61 -1.04 -5.68
N GLY A 235 13.29 -1.20 -5.69
CA GLY A 235 12.70 -2.52 -5.96
C GLY A 235 13.04 -3.05 -7.34
N VAL A 236 12.96 -2.20 -8.36
CA VAL A 236 13.35 -2.53 -9.73
C VAL A 236 14.85 -2.82 -9.82
N ALA A 237 15.69 -1.98 -9.22
CA ALA A 237 17.13 -2.18 -9.19
C ALA A 237 17.53 -3.51 -8.53
N ARG A 238 16.87 -3.87 -7.43
CA ARG A 238 17.10 -5.15 -6.74
C ARG A 238 16.83 -6.35 -7.66
N VAL A 239 15.77 -6.29 -8.47
CA VAL A 239 15.48 -7.34 -9.44
C VAL A 239 16.54 -7.39 -10.53
N ALA A 240 16.88 -6.25 -11.14
CA ALA A 240 17.89 -6.17 -12.19
C ALA A 240 19.27 -6.67 -11.74
N LYS A 241 19.67 -6.33 -10.51
CA LYS A 241 20.98 -6.73 -9.96
C LYS A 241 21.10 -8.24 -9.71
N ARG A 242 20.02 -8.99 -9.57
CA ARG A 242 20.08 -10.46 -9.51
C ARG A 242 20.60 -11.06 -10.82
N HIS A 243 20.39 -10.35 -11.94
CA HIS A 243 20.84 -10.73 -13.28
C HIS A 243 22.08 -9.98 -13.74
N GLY A 244 22.70 -9.16 -12.86
CA GLY A 244 23.89 -8.38 -13.21
C GLY A 244 23.63 -7.21 -14.15
N VAL A 245 22.35 -6.87 -14.40
CA VAL A 245 21.97 -5.81 -15.34
C VAL A 245 22.21 -4.43 -14.72
N PRO A 246 22.86 -3.49 -15.45
CA PRO A 246 23.03 -2.12 -15.00
C PRO A 246 21.69 -1.37 -14.92
N VAL A 247 21.60 -0.44 -13.94
CA VAL A 247 20.37 0.31 -13.66
C VAL A 247 20.64 1.80 -13.66
N ILE A 248 19.90 2.53 -14.47
CA ILE A 248 19.90 3.99 -14.49
C ILE A 248 18.56 4.50 -13.93
N ALA A 249 18.59 5.43 -12.98
CA ALA A 249 17.40 6.12 -12.50
C ALA A 249 17.27 7.50 -13.17
N ILE A 250 16.06 7.82 -13.64
CA ILE A 250 15.69 9.16 -14.11
C ILE A 250 14.59 9.68 -13.17
N ALA A 251 14.84 10.80 -12.51
CA ALA A 251 13.92 11.37 -11.53
C ALA A 251 13.55 12.81 -11.85
N GLY A 252 12.37 13.23 -11.40
CA GLY A 252 11.95 14.62 -11.49
C GLY A 252 12.95 15.57 -10.82
N SER A 253 13.47 15.18 -9.66
CA SER A 253 14.54 15.90 -8.96
C SER A 253 15.41 14.96 -8.13
N LEU A 254 16.64 15.41 -7.84
CA LEU A 254 17.58 14.74 -6.94
C LEU A 254 17.83 15.66 -5.74
N THR A 255 17.74 15.11 -4.53
CA THR A 255 18.13 15.84 -3.31
C THR A 255 19.62 15.69 -3.02
N PRO A 256 20.24 16.51 -2.16
CA PRO A 256 21.68 16.37 -1.86
C PRO A 256 22.09 15.00 -1.31
N ASP A 257 21.15 14.27 -0.68
CA ASP A 257 21.37 12.96 -0.05
C ASP A 257 21.00 11.78 -0.95
N TYR A 258 20.60 12.01 -2.21
CA TYR A 258 20.21 10.94 -3.13
C TYR A 258 21.29 9.88 -3.37
N GLN A 259 22.56 10.23 -3.18
CA GLN A 259 23.71 9.36 -3.50
C GLN A 259 23.66 7.99 -2.77
N VAL A 260 22.90 7.88 -1.70
CA VAL A 260 22.67 6.62 -0.99
C VAL A 260 22.08 5.54 -1.91
N VAL A 261 21.35 5.90 -2.96
CA VAL A 261 20.74 4.93 -3.88
C VAL A 261 21.76 4.09 -4.66
N HIS A 262 22.99 4.61 -4.81
CA HIS A 262 24.07 3.85 -5.48
C HIS A 262 24.47 2.60 -4.70
N GLN A 263 24.37 2.62 -3.37
CA GLN A 263 24.62 1.46 -2.51
C GLN A 263 23.48 0.43 -2.57
N HIS A 264 22.36 0.81 -3.21
CA HIS A 264 21.14 -0.01 -3.33
C HIS A 264 20.84 -0.45 -4.77
N GLY A 265 21.85 -0.42 -5.65
CA GLY A 265 21.78 -1.01 -6.99
C GLY A 265 21.45 -0.05 -8.12
N ILE A 266 21.39 1.26 -7.89
CA ILE A 266 21.31 2.29 -8.94
C ILE A 266 22.73 2.66 -9.35
N ASP A 267 23.14 2.38 -10.61
CA ASP A 267 24.49 2.67 -11.10
C ASP A 267 24.68 4.16 -11.45
N ALA A 268 23.65 4.79 -12.00
CA ALA A 268 23.64 6.21 -12.29
C ALA A 268 22.25 6.82 -12.09
N ALA A 269 22.20 8.10 -11.70
CA ALA A 269 20.95 8.82 -11.50
C ALA A 269 20.99 10.18 -12.19
N PHE A 270 19.89 10.55 -12.85
CA PHE A 270 19.75 11.80 -13.60
C PHE A 270 18.48 12.53 -13.17
N SER A 271 18.58 13.87 -13.02
CA SER A 271 17.40 14.72 -12.92
C SER A 271 16.88 15.06 -14.31
N VAL A 272 15.57 15.16 -14.46
CA VAL A 272 14.95 15.65 -15.69
C VAL A 272 15.07 17.18 -15.85
N LEU A 273 15.47 17.90 -14.79
CA LEU A 273 15.61 19.36 -14.83
C LEU A 273 16.92 19.73 -15.54
N ASP A 274 16.80 20.38 -16.68
CA ASP A 274 17.91 20.87 -17.52
C ASP A 274 18.28 22.34 -17.20
N ARG A 275 17.43 23.04 -16.45
CA ARG A 275 17.58 24.43 -16.04
C ARG A 275 16.91 24.72 -14.71
N ILE A 276 17.15 25.89 -14.15
CA ILE A 276 16.45 26.39 -12.95
C ILE A 276 15.04 26.81 -13.38
N VAL A 277 14.02 26.20 -12.80
CA VAL A 277 12.61 26.45 -13.07
C VAL A 277 11.80 26.42 -11.77
N THR A 278 10.61 26.98 -11.78
CA THR A 278 9.63 26.80 -10.72
C THR A 278 9.07 25.39 -10.74
N LEU A 279 8.47 24.96 -9.63
CA LEU A 279 7.80 23.65 -9.57
C LEU A 279 6.65 23.55 -10.60
N GLU A 280 5.90 24.62 -10.78
CA GLU A 280 4.81 24.69 -11.74
C GLU A 280 5.29 24.47 -13.18
N GLU A 281 6.36 25.17 -13.59
CA GLU A 281 7.00 24.98 -14.90
C GLU A 281 7.57 23.56 -15.06
N ALA A 282 8.24 23.04 -14.02
CA ALA A 282 8.79 21.69 -14.04
C ALA A 282 7.69 20.62 -14.25
N LEU A 283 6.54 20.78 -13.61
CA LEU A 283 5.39 19.87 -13.76
C LEU A 283 4.71 20.04 -15.13
N ALA A 284 4.57 21.26 -15.62
CA ALA A 284 3.99 21.54 -16.93
C ALA A 284 4.82 20.95 -18.08
N ASP A 285 6.16 21.02 -17.97
CA ASP A 285 7.11 20.52 -18.97
C ASP A 285 7.60 19.08 -18.68
N ALA A 286 7.00 18.34 -17.75
CA ALA A 286 7.53 17.07 -17.26
C ALA A 286 7.76 16.03 -18.36
N ASP A 287 6.82 15.90 -19.31
CA ASP A 287 6.91 14.96 -20.44
C ASP A 287 8.12 15.31 -21.34
N ARG A 288 8.24 16.57 -21.76
CA ARG A 288 9.36 17.05 -22.57
C ARG A 288 10.71 16.84 -21.86
N ASN A 289 10.79 17.20 -20.58
CA ASN A 289 12.02 17.10 -19.81
C ASN A 289 12.46 15.63 -19.68
N LEU A 290 11.50 14.73 -19.43
CA LEU A 290 11.76 13.28 -19.38
C LEU A 290 12.26 12.76 -20.74
N GLN A 291 11.64 13.14 -21.85
CA GLN A 291 12.06 12.74 -23.20
C GLN A 291 13.49 13.19 -23.51
N VAL A 292 13.84 14.45 -23.20
CA VAL A 292 15.18 14.98 -23.43
C VAL A 292 16.22 14.22 -22.61
N THR A 293 15.96 13.99 -21.33
CA THR A 293 16.87 13.26 -20.45
C THR A 293 17.03 11.81 -20.89
N ALA A 294 15.94 11.12 -21.18
CA ALA A 294 15.96 9.74 -21.66
C ALA A 294 16.76 9.60 -22.98
N ARG A 295 16.57 10.55 -23.93
CA ARG A 295 17.36 10.60 -25.15
C ARG A 295 18.87 10.74 -24.88
N ASN A 296 19.25 11.65 -23.97
CA ASN A 296 20.64 11.85 -23.62
C ASN A 296 21.24 10.61 -22.91
N VAL A 297 20.53 10.00 -22.02
CA VAL A 297 20.94 8.74 -21.39
C VAL A 297 21.15 7.64 -22.43
N ALA A 298 20.20 7.47 -23.37
CA ALA A 298 20.33 6.50 -24.45
C ALA A 298 21.53 6.79 -25.35
N ALA A 299 21.82 8.06 -25.68
CA ALA A 299 22.97 8.44 -26.48
C ALA A 299 24.31 8.11 -25.79
N VAL A 300 24.43 8.39 -24.47
CA VAL A 300 25.61 8.02 -23.67
C VAL A 300 25.78 6.50 -23.60
N TRP A 301 24.71 5.77 -23.41
CA TRP A 301 24.71 4.30 -23.41
C TRP A 301 25.23 3.75 -24.76
N GLN A 302 24.73 4.26 -25.88
CA GLN A 302 25.17 3.86 -27.22
C GLN A 302 26.65 4.15 -27.48
N LEU A 303 27.18 5.27 -26.98
CA LEU A 303 28.59 5.58 -27.08
C LEU A 303 29.48 4.57 -26.37
N ALA A 304 29.07 4.19 -25.13
CA ALA A 304 29.78 3.18 -24.35
C ALA A 304 29.78 1.79 -25.01
N GLN A 305 28.73 1.43 -25.74
CA GLN A 305 28.65 0.17 -26.49
C GLN A 305 29.56 0.13 -27.71
N ARG A 306 29.86 1.30 -28.33
CA ARG A 306 30.75 1.39 -29.50
C ARG A 306 32.24 1.24 -29.15
N GLU A 307 32.62 1.49 -27.92
CA GLU A 307 33.98 1.40 -27.41
C GLU A 307 34.28 0.05 -26.73
N GLY A 308 33.36 -0.91 -26.76
CA GLY A 308 33.62 -2.27 -26.32
C GLY A 308 34.77 -2.91 -27.14
N PRO A 309 35.63 -3.76 -26.54
CA PRO A 309 36.89 -4.17 -27.13
C PRO A 309 36.67 -4.78 -28.52
N GLN A 310 37.19 -4.12 -29.56
CA GLN A 310 37.56 -4.78 -30.80
C GLN A 310 38.75 -5.69 -30.45
N ALA A 311 38.43 -6.94 -30.10
CA ALA A 311 39.41 -7.97 -29.88
C ALA A 311 39.87 -8.55 -31.21
#